data_a08395557e4be354ce7a957f76fad626
#
_entry.id   a08395557e4be354ce7a957f76fad626
#
_cell.length_a   1.000
_cell.length_b   1.000
_cell.length_c   1.000
_cell.angle_alpha   90.00
_cell.angle_beta   90.00
_cell.angle_gamma   90.00
#
_symmetry.space_group_name_H-M   'P 1'
#
loop_
_entity.id
_entity.type
_entity.pdbx_description
1 polymer ?
#
loop_
_entity_poly.entity_id
_entity_poly.type
_entity_poly.pdbx_seq_one_letter_code
_entity_poly.pdbx_strand_id
1 'polypeptide(L)'
;GTFLHGLFEWAGDEGFGNAASDEQALHDAVARRCNLRGWERWIEPLSAWLSHYLKAPLCFNGTQCTLATLSTYQVEMEFWFSSRNVNVERLDALVRQHTLGGAPRPMLAPNQLNGMFKGFIDLTFEHEDRYYVADYKSNWLGCTDSAYAAESMAETMLDKRYDLQLCLYLLALHRQLKLRLPGYDYEQHMGGALYLFIRGHQAPTNGLHFERPSQRLIERLDQLFMGQFAEASSWARPSSN
;
A
#
# COMPACT_ATOMS: atom_id res chain seq x y z
N GLY A 1 -11.69 1.95 -10.22
CA GLY A 1 -11.08 2.09 -8.89
C GLY A 1 -12.08 2.48 -7.81
N THR A 2 -12.55 3.69 -7.79
CA THR A 2 -13.35 4.32 -6.72
C THR A 2 -14.56 3.50 -6.22
N PHE A 3 -15.24 2.78 -7.10
CA PHE A 3 -16.40 1.97 -6.71
C PHE A 3 -16.00 0.81 -5.78
N LEU A 4 -14.97 0.06 -6.16
CA LEU A 4 -14.52 -1.09 -5.38
C LEU A 4 -13.84 -0.64 -4.07
N HIS A 5 -13.04 0.42 -4.10
CA HIS A 5 -12.48 1.02 -2.87
C HIS A 5 -13.59 1.40 -1.89
N GLY A 6 -14.67 2.08 -2.36
CA GLY A 6 -15.79 2.43 -1.50
C GLY A 6 -16.56 1.22 -0.91
N LEU A 7 -16.46 0.02 -1.50
CA LEU A 7 -17.00 -1.20 -0.89
C LEU A 7 -16.12 -1.69 0.27
N PHE A 8 -14.79 -1.63 0.12
CA PHE A 8 -13.86 -2.00 1.20
C PHE A 8 -13.87 -0.98 2.34
N GLU A 9 -13.96 0.31 2.02
CA GLU A 9 -14.12 1.39 2.99
C GLU A 9 -15.38 1.14 3.84
N TRP A 10 -16.53 0.92 3.19
CA TRP A 10 -17.76 0.57 3.90
C TRP A 10 -17.60 -0.68 4.77
N ALA A 11 -17.00 -1.75 4.25
CA ALA A 11 -16.82 -2.99 4.99
C ALA A 11 -15.90 -2.80 6.22
N GLY A 12 -14.90 -1.94 6.10
CA GLY A 12 -14.02 -1.57 7.21
C GLY A 12 -14.72 -0.71 8.26
N ASP A 13 -15.56 0.25 7.84
CA ASP A 13 -16.34 1.10 8.75
C ASP A 13 -17.38 0.31 9.55
N GLU A 14 -18.06 -0.67 8.91
CA GLU A 14 -18.97 -1.59 9.61
C GLU A 14 -18.24 -2.60 10.49
N GLY A 15 -16.95 -2.75 10.28
CA GLY A 15 -16.14 -3.85 10.83
C GLY A 15 -16.06 -5.00 9.84
N PHE A 16 -14.85 -5.34 9.35
CA PHE A 16 -14.69 -6.41 8.35
C PHE A 16 -15.31 -7.75 8.78
N GLY A 17 -15.20 -8.12 10.05
CA GLY A 17 -15.84 -9.32 10.60
C GLY A 17 -17.35 -9.27 10.57
N ASN A 18 -17.94 -8.12 10.91
CA ASN A 18 -19.38 -7.91 10.85
C ASN A 18 -19.87 -7.93 9.40
N ALA A 19 -19.21 -7.17 8.51
CA ALA A 19 -19.55 -7.15 7.08
C ALA A 19 -19.43 -8.54 6.43
N ALA A 20 -18.49 -9.37 6.88
CA ALA A 20 -18.34 -10.72 6.37
C ALA A 20 -19.39 -11.71 6.91
N SER A 21 -19.99 -11.45 8.07
CA SER A 21 -20.98 -12.33 8.71
C SER A 21 -22.44 -11.94 8.42
N ASP A 22 -22.71 -10.66 8.11
CA ASP A 22 -24.05 -10.16 7.79
C ASP A 22 -24.23 -10.04 6.27
N GLU A 23 -24.65 -11.15 5.64
CA GLU A 23 -24.86 -11.22 4.19
C GLU A 23 -25.92 -10.24 3.70
N GLN A 24 -26.95 -9.95 4.51
CA GLN A 24 -28.00 -9.02 4.13
C GLN A 24 -27.50 -7.57 4.12
N ALA A 25 -26.78 -7.14 5.16
CA ALA A 25 -26.20 -5.81 5.21
C ALA A 25 -25.18 -5.60 4.09
N LEU A 26 -24.36 -6.61 3.78
CA LEU A 26 -23.41 -6.58 2.66
C LEU A 26 -24.14 -6.45 1.33
N HIS A 27 -25.15 -7.26 1.08
CA HIS A 27 -25.95 -7.19 -0.13
C HIS A 27 -26.61 -5.81 -0.29
N ASP A 28 -27.23 -5.27 0.76
CA ASP A 28 -27.88 -3.96 0.72
C ASP A 28 -26.88 -2.82 0.46
N ALA A 29 -25.67 -2.91 1.00
CA ALA A 29 -24.61 -1.94 0.77
C ALA A 29 -24.13 -1.95 -0.70
N VAL A 30 -23.97 -3.15 -1.28
CA VAL A 30 -23.63 -3.31 -2.70
C VAL A 30 -24.79 -2.82 -3.58
N ALA A 31 -26.04 -3.22 -3.25
CA ALA A 31 -27.23 -2.83 -4.01
C ALA A 31 -27.40 -1.32 -4.08
N ARG A 32 -27.29 -0.62 -2.94
CA ARG A 32 -27.36 0.87 -2.91
C ARG A 32 -26.37 1.51 -3.87
N ARG A 33 -25.12 1.03 -3.88
CA ARG A 33 -24.05 1.59 -4.72
C ARG A 33 -24.21 1.24 -6.21
N CYS A 34 -24.70 0.04 -6.51
CA CYS A 34 -25.00 -0.40 -7.88
C CYS A 34 -26.18 0.36 -8.46
N ASN A 35 -27.28 0.51 -7.71
CA ASN A 35 -28.49 1.19 -8.18
C ASN A 35 -28.20 2.65 -8.55
N LEU A 36 -27.37 3.35 -7.79
CA LEU A 36 -26.92 4.72 -8.12
C LEU A 36 -26.18 4.83 -9.48
N ARG A 37 -25.77 3.71 -10.07
CA ARG A 37 -24.98 3.64 -11.32
C ARG A 37 -25.68 2.89 -12.45
N GLY A 38 -26.90 2.38 -12.22
CA GLY A 38 -27.60 1.54 -13.18
C GLY A 38 -26.88 0.18 -13.40
N TRP A 39 -26.31 -0.38 -12.32
CA TRP A 39 -25.55 -1.63 -12.35
C TRP A 39 -26.26 -2.76 -11.62
N GLU A 40 -27.59 -2.81 -11.65
CA GLU A 40 -28.43 -3.75 -10.91
C GLU A 40 -28.04 -5.22 -11.18
N ARG A 41 -27.68 -5.53 -12.42
CA ARG A 41 -27.25 -6.89 -12.82
C ARG A 41 -25.96 -7.36 -12.11
N TRP A 42 -25.21 -6.45 -11.50
CA TRP A 42 -23.95 -6.76 -10.82
C TRP A 42 -24.11 -6.90 -9.30
N ILE A 43 -25.31 -6.71 -8.75
CA ILE A 43 -25.53 -6.74 -7.29
C ILE A 43 -25.13 -8.11 -6.75
N GLU A 44 -25.73 -9.19 -7.25
CA GLU A 44 -25.44 -10.55 -6.80
C GLU A 44 -23.95 -10.95 -7.01
N PRO A 45 -23.37 -10.78 -8.23
CA PRO A 45 -21.97 -11.14 -8.43
C PRO A 45 -21.01 -10.37 -7.52
N LEU A 46 -21.26 -9.06 -7.28
CA LEU A 46 -20.37 -8.25 -6.44
C LEU A 46 -20.57 -8.55 -4.96
N SER A 47 -21.78 -8.86 -4.51
CA SER A 47 -22.05 -9.28 -3.13
C SER A 47 -21.34 -10.60 -2.82
N ALA A 48 -21.49 -11.59 -3.68
CA ALA A 48 -20.80 -12.88 -3.53
C ALA A 48 -19.27 -12.71 -3.55
N TRP A 49 -18.77 -11.90 -4.49
CA TRP A 49 -17.34 -11.60 -4.60
C TRP A 49 -16.79 -10.91 -3.34
N LEU A 50 -17.47 -9.87 -2.82
CA LEU A 50 -17.01 -9.14 -1.63
C LEU A 50 -17.04 -10.04 -0.40
N SER A 51 -18.13 -10.79 -0.19
CA SER A 51 -18.23 -11.75 0.92
C SER A 51 -17.10 -12.78 0.89
N HIS A 52 -16.81 -13.33 -0.30
CA HIS A 52 -15.68 -14.24 -0.46
C HIS A 52 -14.35 -13.56 -0.18
N TYR A 53 -14.12 -12.36 -0.71
CA TYR A 53 -12.87 -11.64 -0.58
C TYR A 53 -12.54 -11.30 0.89
N LEU A 54 -13.53 -10.88 1.68
CA LEU A 54 -13.36 -10.59 3.10
C LEU A 54 -12.88 -11.79 3.91
N LYS A 55 -13.25 -13.00 3.48
CA LYS A 55 -12.92 -14.28 4.12
C LYS A 55 -11.70 -14.96 3.49
N ALA A 56 -11.22 -14.46 2.34
CA ALA A 56 -10.10 -15.06 1.63
C ALA A 56 -8.78 -14.91 2.42
N PRO A 57 -7.91 -15.93 2.41
CA PRO A 57 -6.64 -15.85 3.11
C PRO A 57 -5.69 -14.87 2.42
N LEU A 58 -5.10 -13.98 3.19
CA LEU A 58 -3.97 -13.15 2.82
C LEU A 58 -2.70 -13.80 3.36
N CYS A 59 -1.89 -14.38 2.46
CA CYS A 59 -0.66 -15.09 2.82
C CYS A 59 0.55 -14.24 2.43
N PHE A 60 1.35 -13.81 3.38
CA PHE A 60 2.53 -12.98 3.14
C PHE A 60 3.59 -13.21 4.23
N ASN A 61 4.85 -13.27 3.84
CA ASN A 61 5.99 -13.36 4.76
C ASN A 61 5.87 -14.45 5.86
N GLY A 62 5.28 -15.60 5.51
CA GLY A 62 5.06 -16.70 6.47
C GLY A 62 3.88 -16.51 7.42
N THR A 63 3.14 -15.43 7.29
CA THR A 63 1.96 -15.07 8.08
C THR A 63 0.69 -15.24 7.25
N GLN A 64 -0.41 -15.53 7.89
CA GLN A 64 -1.72 -15.64 7.25
C GLN A 64 -2.80 -14.97 8.11
N CYS A 65 -3.60 -14.11 7.49
CA CYS A 65 -4.80 -13.53 8.08
C CYS A 65 -5.93 -13.45 7.04
N THR A 66 -7.09 -12.96 7.43
CA THR A 66 -8.16 -12.53 6.51
C THR A 66 -8.60 -11.14 6.91
N LEU A 67 -9.20 -10.37 6.00
CA LEU A 67 -9.77 -9.08 6.38
C LEU A 67 -10.80 -9.25 7.51
N ALA A 68 -11.64 -10.27 7.43
CA ALA A 68 -12.68 -10.56 8.41
C ALA A 68 -12.14 -10.86 9.83
N THR A 69 -10.88 -11.27 9.98
CA THR A 69 -10.27 -11.60 11.27
C THR A 69 -9.43 -10.47 11.86
N LEU A 70 -9.29 -9.35 11.17
CA LEU A 70 -8.56 -8.20 11.68
C LEU A 70 -9.33 -7.57 12.84
N SER A 71 -8.65 -7.39 13.97
CA SER A 71 -9.20 -6.78 15.18
C SER A 71 -8.78 -5.32 15.38
N THR A 72 -7.57 -5.00 14.95
CA THR A 72 -6.97 -3.67 15.09
C THR A 72 -6.61 -3.15 13.71
N TYR A 73 -7.38 -2.19 13.21
CA TYR A 73 -7.12 -1.59 11.90
C TYR A 73 -7.75 -0.20 11.78
N GLN A 74 -7.36 0.53 10.76
CA GLN A 74 -7.92 1.81 10.36
C GLN A 74 -8.03 1.85 8.84
N VAL A 75 -9.23 2.16 8.32
CA VAL A 75 -9.47 2.45 6.89
C VAL A 75 -9.19 3.91 6.61
N GLU A 76 -8.81 4.23 5.38
CA GLU A 76 -8.59 5.59 4.88
C GLU A 76 -7.73 6.43 5.85
N MET A 77 -6.62 5.85 6.36
CA MET A 77 -5.75 6.57 7.27
C MET A 77 -5.13 7.77 6.59
N GLU A 78 -5.57 8.96 6.99
CA GLU A 78 -5.01 10.22 6.50
C GLU A 78 -3.63 10.48 7.12
N PHE A 79 -2.67 10.86 6.27
CA PHE A 79 -1.36 11.29 6.73
C PHE A 79 -0.94 12.62 6.11
N TRP A 80 -0.14 13.35 6.88
CA TRP A 80 0.44 14.62 6.48
C TRP A 80 1.92 14.64 6.85
N PHE A 81 2.77 15.09 5.95
CA PHE A 81 4.12 15.45 6.32
C PHE A 81 4.66 16.61 5.45
N SER A 82 5.50 17.42 6.08
CA SER A 82 6.16 18.51 5.38
C SER A 82 7.27 17.96 4.49
N SER A 83 7.40 18.54 3.32
CA SER A 83 8.56 18.41 2.45
C SER A 83 9.29 19.74 2.38
N ARG A 84 10.61 19.72 2.61
CA ARG A 84 11.47 20.91 2.54
C ARG A 84 12.57 20.64 1.54
N ASN A 85 12.47 21.26 0.36
CA ASN A 85 13.45 21.12 -0.74
C ASN A 85 13.78 19.67 -1.08
N VAL A 86 12.76 18.78 -1.07
CA VAL A 86 12.96 17.37 -1.40
C VAL A 86 13.27 17.26 -2.89
N ASN A 87 14.50 16.84 -3.18
CA ASN A 87 14.93 16.59 -4.55
C ASN A 87 14.32 15.27 -5.04
N VAL A 88 13.48 15.34 -6.08
CA VAL A 88 12.74 14.19 -6.64
C VAL A 88 13.68 13.16 -7.25
N GLU A 89 14.80 13.57 -7.84
CA GLU A 89 15.78 12.64 -8.42
C GLU A 89 16.45 11.79 -7.32
N ARG A 90 16.76 12.40 -6.17
CA ARG A 90 17.28 11.67 -4.99
C ARG A 90 16.26 10.73 -4.41
N LEU A 91 15.01 11.18 -4.27
CA LEU A 91 13.90 10.34 -3.83
C LEU A 91 13.75 9.13 -4.74
N ASP A 92 13.70 9.37 -6.05
CA ASP A 92 13.59 8.32 -7.07
C ASP A 92 14.77 7.34 -7.01
N ALA A 93 16.00 7.86 -6.92
CA ALA A 93 17.20 7.03 -6.84
C ALA A 93 17.20 6.12 -5.60
N LEU A 94 16.79 6.64 -4.43
CA LEU A 94 16.68 5.86 -3.19
C LEU A 94 15.66 4.73 -3.34
N VAL A 95 14.46 5.04 -3.82
CA VAL A 95 13.40 4.04 -4.00
C VAL A 95 13.82 2.99 -5.02
N ARG A 96 14.33 3.40 -6.18
CA ARG A 96 14.77 2.48 -7.23
C ARG A 96 15.88 1.54 -6.78
N GLN A 97 16.83 2.04 -6.01
CA GLN A 97 17.97 1.24 -5.54
C GLN A 97 17.57 0.19 -4.50
N HIS A 98 16.53 0.44 -3.71
CA HIS A 98 16.26 -0.33 -2.50
C HIS A 98 14.91 -1.07 -2.51
N THR A 99 14.15 -1.04 -3.61
CA THR A 99 12.89 -1.77 -3.76
C THR A 99 12.92 -2.66 -4.99
N LEU A 100 12.15 -3.75 -4.96
CA LEU A 100 11.94 -4.65 -6.10
C LEU A 100 13.27 -5.07 -6.79
N GLY A 101 14.31 -5.39 -5.98
CA GLY A 101 15.61 -5.82 -6.48
C GLY A 101 16.36 -4.80 -7.33
N GLY A 102 15.98 -3.53 -7.33
CA GLY A 102 16.59 -2.50 -8.18
C GLY A 102 16.17 -2.59 -9.66
N ALA A 103 15.12 -3.34 -9.97
CA ALA A 103 14.68 -3.58 -11.34
C ALA A 103 14.42 -2.25 -12.10
N PRO A 104 14.68 -2.19 -13.41
CA PRO A 104 14.43 -1.01 -14.24
C PRO A 104 12.96 -0.57 -14.21
N ARG A 105 12.74 0.75 -14.14
CA ARG A 105 11.41 1.35 -14.10
C ARG A 105 11.44 2.79 -14.59
N PRO A 106 10.30 3.40 -14.98
CA PRO A 106 10.25 4.78 -15.40
C PRO A 106 10.84 5.72 -14.34
N MET A 107 11.68 6.65 -14.78
CA MET A 107 12.24 7.69 -13.89
C MET A 107 11.19 8.78 -13.64
N LEU A 108 11.23 9.34 -12.45
CA LEU A 108 10.46 10.55 -12.18
C LEU A 108 11.10 11.76 -12.84
N ALA A 109 10.26 12.69 -13.30
CA ALA A 109 10.76 13.96 -13.81
C ALA A 109 11.47 14.76 -12.71
N PRO A 110 12.62 15.41 -13.04
CA PRO A 110 13.30 16.26 -12.08
C PRO A 110 12.40 17.35 -11.53
N ASN A 111 12.34 17.48 -10.21
CA ASN A 111 11.54 18.47 -9.51
C ASN A 111 12.03 18.65 -8.08
N GLN A 112 11.54 19.69 -7.42
CA GLN A 112 11.67 19.89 -5.98
C GLN A 112 10.30 19.93 -5.32
N LEU A 113 10.11 19.11 -4.29
CA LEU A 113 8.87 19.09 -3.53
C LEU A 113 9.02 20.00 -2.31
N ASN A 114 8.11 20.96 -2.20
CA ASN A 114 8.00 21.88 -1.08
C ASN A 114 6.55 21.98 -0.64
N GLY A 115 6.35 22.05 0.68
CA GLY A 115 5.02 22.22 1.26
C GLY A 115 4.55 21.01 2.04
N MET A 116 3.24 20.87 2.16
CA MET A 116 2.60 19.74 2.85
C MET A 116 2.25 18.64 1.88
N PHE A 117 2.74 17.45 2.16
CA PHE A 117 2.35 16.23 1.46
C PHE A 117 1.20 15.58 2.21
N LYS A 118 0.09 15.37 1.52
CA LYS A 118 -1.10 14.72 2.06
C LYS A 118 -1.40 13.45 1.27
N GLY A 119 -1.79 12.40 1.97
CA GLY A 119 -2.26 11.17 1.34
C GLY A 119 -3.20 10.40 2.26
N PHE A 120 -3.78 9.36 1.69
CA PHE A 120 -4.62 8.39 2.38
C PHE A 120 -4.05 7.00 2.12
N ILE A 121 -4.05 6.18 3.17
CA ILE A 121 -3.71 4.75 3.07
C ILE A 121 -5.02 4.00 3.19
N ASP A 122 -5.36 3.20 2.18
CA ASP A 122 -6.66 2.50 2.12
C ASP A 122 -6.93 1.69 3.39
N LEU A 123 -5.91 0.98 3.89
CA LEU A 123 -6.00 0.19 5.11
C LEU A 123 -4.64 0.16 5.84
N THR A 124 -4.67 0.43 7.13
CA THR A 124 -3.58 0.06 8.07
C THR A 124 -4.10 -0.93 9.07
N PHE A 125 -3.32 -1.92 9.43
CA PHE A 125 -3.75 -2.93 10.40
C PHE A 125 -2.57 -3.47 11.22
N GLU A 126 -2.89 -4.00 12.39
CA GLU A 126 -1.97 -4.73 13.24
C GLU A 126 -2.29 -6.22 13.13
N HIS A 127 -1.25 -7.04 13.03
CA HIS A 127 -1.33 -8.48 13.09
C HIS A 127 -0.03 -9.05 13.64
N GLU A 128 -0.12 -9.88 14.69
CA GLU A 128 1.03 -10.48 15.38
C GLU A 128 2.07 -9.43 15.83
N ASP A 129 1.62 -8.38 16.50
CA ASP A 129 2.42 -7.26 17.02
C ASP A 129 3.18 -6.47 15.93
N ARG A 130 2.80 -6.63 14.66
CA ARG A 130 3.35 -5.91 13.51
C ARG A 130 2.28 -5.07 12.82
N TYR A 131 2.69 -3.92 12.35
CA TYR A 131 1.84 -2.95 11.66
C TYR A 131 2.09 -2.99 10.17
N TYR A 132 1.02 -3.05 9.42
CA TYR A 132 1.02 -3.18 7.95
C TYR A 132 0.24 -2.05 7.31
N VAL A 133 0.60 -1.73 6.08
CA VAL A 133 -0.24 -0.94 5.19
C VAL A 133 -0.76 -1.84 4.08
N ALA A 134 -1.99 -1.63 3.63
CA ALA A 134 -2.52 -2.30 2.46
C ALA A 134 -3.18 -1.29 1.53
N ASP A 135 -3.07 -1.55 0.24
CA ASP A 135 -3.63 -0.71 -0.83
C ASP A 135 -4.35 -1.59 -1.86
N TYR A 136 -5.61 -1.25 -2.17
CA TYR A 136 -6.44 -2.01 -3.08
C TYR A 136 -6.22 -1.58 -4.53
N LYS A 137 -5.72 -2.48 -5.36
CA LYS A 137 -5.47 -2.22 -6.77
C LYS A 137 -6.52 -2.89 -7.66
N SER A 138 -7.29 -2.09 -8.38
CA SER A 138 -8.29 -2.57 -9.34
C SER A 138 -7.75 -2.71 -10.77
N ASN A 139 -6.43 -2.73 -10.95
CA ASN A 139 -5.78 -2.94 -12.24
C ASN A 139 -6.27 -4.23 -12.89
N TRP A 140 -6.58 -4.15 -14.17
CA TRP A 140 -6.84 -5.34 -14.98
C TRP A 140 -5.53 -5.75 -15.66
N LEU A 141 -5.00 -6.90 -15.28
CA LEU A 141 -3.74 -7.44 -15.83
C LEU A 141 -4.00 -8.47 -16.93
N GLY A 142 -5.21 -9.01 -16.98
CA GLY A 142 -5.63 -9.99 -17.97
C GLY A 142 -6.90 -10.73 -17.53
N CYS A 143 -7.39 -11.62 -18.40
CA CYS A 143 -8.66 -12.34 -18.19
C CYS A 143 -8.49 -13.70 -17.47
N THR A 144 -7.27 -14.10 -17.15
CA THR A 144 -6.96 -15.38 -16.51
C THR A 144 -6.22 -15.15 -15.18
N ASP A 145 -6.31 -16.09 -14.28
CA ASP A 145 -5.61 -16.04 -12.98
C ASP A 145 -4.08 -15.96 -13.15
N SER A 146 -3.54 -16.55 -14.21
CA SER A 146 -2.12 -16.49 -14.53
C SER A 146 -1.63 -15.07 -14.84
N ALA A 147 -2.52 -14.14 -15.21
CA ALA A 147 -2.18 -12.74 -15.41
C ALA A 147 -1.85 -12.01 -14.08
N TYR A 148 -2.22 -12.61 -12.94
CA TYR A 148 -1.92 -12.10 -11.61
C TYR A 148 -0.81 -12.92 -10.93
N ALA A 149 0.10 -13.49 -11.72
CA ALA A 149 1.34 -14.07 -11.22
C ALA A 149 2.22 -13.00 -10.55
N ALA A 150 3.13 -13.44 -9.67
CA ALA A 150 3.99 -12.53 -8.91
C ALA A 150 4.79 -11.59 -9.82
N GLU A 151 5.29 -12.09 -10.94
CA GLU A 151 6.06 -11.35 -11.93
C GLU A 151 5.24 -10.23 -12.57
N SER A 152 4.02 -10.53 -13.02
CA SER A 152 3.12 -9.55 -13.68
C SER A 152 2.68 -8.45 -12.71
N MET A 153 2.44 -8.81 -11.44
CA MET A 153 2.15 -7.83 -10.41
C MET A 153 3.38 -6.95 -10.13
N ALA A 154 4.58 -7.55 -10.02
CA ALA A 154 5.81 -6.80 -9.82
C ALA A 154 6.11 -5.83 -10.99
N GLU A 155 5.91 -6.26 -12.24
CA GLU A 155 6.00 -5.38 -13.41
C GLU A 155 5.03 -4.19 -13.29
N THR A 156 3.79 -4.44 -12.87
CA THR A 156 2.80 -3.37 -12.67
C THR A 156 3.21 -2.42 -11.54
N MET A 157 3.78 -2.94 -10.46
CA MET A 157 4.33 -2.13 -9.37
C MET A 157 5.41 -1.16 -9.89
N LEU A 158 6.27 -1.64 -10.78
CA LEU A 158 7.33 -0.85 -11.40
C LEU A 158 6.78 0.19 -12.37
N ASP A 159 5.94 -0.23 -13.32
CA ASP A 159 5.39 0.64 -14.38
C ASP A 159 4.54 1.79 -13.82
N LYS A 160 3.75 1.51 -12.80
CA LYS A 160 2.87 2.50 -12.15
C LYS A 160 3.54 3.27 -11.03
N ARG A 161 4.80 2.97 -10.72
CA ARG A 161 5.56 3.57 -9.63
C ARG A 161 4.86 3.39 -8.27
N TYR A 162 4.20 2.25 -8.09
CA TYR A 162 3.61 1.88 -6.80
C TYR A 162 4.67 1.61 -5.73
N ASP A 163 5.90 1.33 -6.14
CA ASP A 163 7.09 1.27 -5.29
C ASP A 163 7.34 2.58 -4.52
N LEU A 164 7.13 3.72 -5.17
CA LEU A 164 7.22 5.02 -4.52
C LEU A 164 6.07 5.24 -3.54
N GLN A 165 4.83 4.94 -3.93
CA GLN A 165 3.67 5.03 -3.06
C GLN A 165 3.86 4.18 -1.80
N LEU A 166 4.31 2.94 -1.97
CA LEU A 166 4.64 2.00 -0.90
C LEU A 166 5.62 2.61 0.11
N CYS A 167 6.72 3.18 -0.38
CA CYS A 167 7.72 3.82 0.47
C CYS A 167 7.16 5.00 1.25
N LEU A 168 6.31 5.83 0.62
CA LEU A 168 5.68 6.97 1.28
C LEU A 168 4.67 6.52 2.35
N TYR A 169 3.91 5.47 2.10
CA TYR A 169 2.98 4.91 3.07
C TYR A 169 3.71 4.32 4.27
N LEU A 170 4.77 3.55 4.05
CA LEU A 170 5.58 3.01 5.14
C LEU A 170 6.34 4.10 5.90
N LEU A 171 6.76 5.17 5.25
CA LEU A 171 7.32 6.34 5.92
C LEU A 171 6.27 7.02 6.82
N ALA A 172 5.04 7.19 6.34
CA ALA A 172 3.95 7.75 7.11
C ALA A 172 3.63 6.89 8.35
N LEU A 173 3.50 5.58 8.16
CA LEU A 173 3.28 4.63 9.26
C LEU A 173 4.45 4.62 10.25
N HIS A 174 5.70 4.62 9.75
CA HIS A 174 6.91 4.69 10.59
C HIS A 174 6.91 5.92 11.51
N ARG A 175 6.60 7.09 10.97
CA ARG A 175 6.51 8.35 11.74
C ARG A 175 5.40 8.28 12.78
N GLN A 176 4.24 7.74 12.41
CA GLN A 176 3.12 7.58 13.34
C GLN A 176 3.46 6.63 14.48
N LEU A 177 4.06 5.47 14.19
CA LEU A 177 4.47 4.50 15.21
C LEU A 177 5.55 5.07 16.14
N LYS A 178 6.54 5.79 15.60
CA LYS A 178 7.54 6.49 16.43
C LYS A 178 6.93 7.45 17.45
N LEU A 179 5.81 8.06 17.11
CA LEU A 179 5.12 9.02 18.00
C LEU A 179 4.17 8.36 18.98
N ARG A 180 3.55 7.23 18.62
CA ARG A 180 2.41 6.66 19.34
C ARG A 180 2.71 5.33 20.03
N LEU A 181 3.70 4.58 19.56
CA LEU A 181 4.04 3.27 20.11
C LEU A 181 5.28 3.38 21.01
N PRO A 182 5.12 3.29 22.35
CA PRO A 182 6.27 3.27 23.26
C PRO A 182 7.21 2.10 22.95
N GLY A 183 8.51 2.37 22.85
CA GLY A 183 9.49 1.33 22.52
C GLY A 183 9.47 0.87 21.07
N TYR A 184 8.91 1.66 20.16
CA TYR A 184 8.88 1.33 18.73
C TYR A 184 10.27 0.99 18.20
N ASP A 185 10.37 -0.15 17.57
CA ASP A 185 11.51 -0.65 16.81
C ASP A 185 11.03 -1.10 15.43
N TYR A 186 11.71 -0.65 14.37
CA TYR A 186 11.30 -0.94 12.98
C TYR A 186 11.32 -2.45 12.69
N GLU A 187 12.36 -3.15 13.10
CA GLU A 187 12.52 -4.57 12.79
C GLU A 187 11.51 -5.45 13.52
N GLN A 188 11.06 -5.02 14.69
CA GLN A 188 10.05 -5.73 15.48
C GLN A 188 8.62 -5.40 15.05
N HIS A 189 8.32 -4.11 14.83
CA HIS A 189 6.95 -3.64 14.71
C HIS A 189 6.52 -3.30 13.29
N MET A 190 7.46 -3.02 12.34
CA MET A 190 7.08 -2.77 10.97
C MET A 190 6.86 -4.09 10.23
N GLY A 191 5.63 -4.36 9.83
CA GLY A 191 5.26 -5.55 9.09
C GLY A 191 5.61 -5.44 7.60
N GLY A 192 5.22 -4.35 6.96
CA GLY A 192 5.43 -4.13 5.54
C GLY A 192 4.19 -3.59 4.82
N ALA A 193 4.16 -3.71 3.51
CA ALA A 193 3.08 -3.23 2.66
C ALA A 193 2.52 -4.36 1.77
N LEU A 194 1.20 -4.42 1.70
CA LEU A 194 0.43 -5.34 0.88
C LEU A 194 -0.23 -4.56 -0.26
N TYR A 195 0.02 -4.96 -1.50
CA TYR A 195 -0.70 -4.48 -2.67
C TYR A 195 -1.67 -5.56 -3.11
N LEU A 196 -2.96 -5.29 -2.95
CA LEU A 196 -4.04 -6.24 -3.18
C LEU A 196 -4.64 -5.99 -4.56
N PHE A 197 -4.17 -6.72 -5.57
CA PHE A 197 -4.74 -6.72 -6.91
C PHE A 197 -6.06 -7.50 -6.89
N ILE A 198 -7.12 -6.82 -6.48
CA ILE A 198 -8.40 -7.40 -6.08
C ILE A 198 -9.10 -8.22 -7.17
N ARG A 199 -8.71 -8.06 -8.44
CA ARG A 199 -9.21 -8.87 -9.56
C ARG A 199 -8.53 -10.24 -9.65
N GLY A 200 -7.37 -10.38 -9.02
CA GLY A 200 -6.58 -11.61 -8.98
C GLY A 200 -6.84 -12.49 -7.74
N HIS A 201 -7.95 -12.28 -7.03
CA HIS A 201 -8.24 -12.96 -5.77
C HIS A 201 -8.38 -14.50 -5.88
N GLN A 202 -8.62 -15.02 -7.07
CA GLN A 202 -8.67 -16.46 -7.34
C GLN A 202 -7.36 -17.03 -7.88
N ALA A 203 -6.38 -16.18 -8.17
CA ALA A 203 -5.05 -16.62 -8.59
C ALA A 203 -4.32 -17.34 -7.44
N PRO A 204 -3.34 -18.22 -7.73
CA PRO A 204 -2.52 -18.85 -6.69
C PRO A 204 -1.81 -17.86 -5.74
N THR A 205 -1.60 -16.63 -6.19
CA THR A 205 -1.06 -15.51 -5.42
C THR A 205 -2.11 -14.79 -4.57
N ASN A 206 -3.39 -15.13 -4.70
CA ASN A 206 -4.54 -14.37 -4.21
C ASN A 206 -4.53 -12.88 -4.63
N GLY A 207 -3.82 -12.55 -5.72
CA GLY A 207 -3.61 -11.18 -6.18
C GLY A 207 -2.79 -10.33 -5.20
N LEU A 208 -2.02 -10.93 -4.31
CA LEU A 208 -1.27 -10.24 -3.29
C LEU A 208 0.20 -10.08 -3.70
N HIS A 209 0.66 -8.83 -3.70
CA HIS A 209 2.07 -8.48 -3.77
C HIS A 209 2.50 -7.88 -2.43
N PHE A 210 3.55 -8.44 -1.83
CA PHE A 210 4.06 -8.03 -0.53
C PHE A 210 5.48 -7.47 -0.65
N GLU A 211 5.74 -6.37 0.02
CA GLU A 211 7.08 -5.76 0.14
C GLU A 211 7.34 -5.25 1.56
N ARG A 212 8.56 -5.49 2.05
CA ARG A 212 9.04 -4.92 3.30
C ARG A 212 10.41 -4.28 3.07
N PRO A 213 10.46 -3.01 2.69
CA PRO A 213 11.72 -2.26 2.55
C PRO A 213 12.54 -2.27 3.86
N SER A 214 13.86 -2.12 3.72
CA SER A 214 14.74 -2.08 4.88
C SER A 214 14.51 -0.81 5.72
N GLN A 215 14.76 -0.92 7.03
CA GLN A 215 14.77 0.23 7.95
C GLN A 215 15.64 1.37 7.41
N ARG A 216 16.81 1.03 6.88
CA ARG A 216 17.75 2.01 6.30
C ARG A 216 17.12 2.86 5.18
N LEU A 217 16.30 2.25 4.31
CA LEU A 217 15.61 3.02 3.26
C LEU A 217 14.63 4.00 3.89
N ILE A 218 13.79 3.55 4.79
CA ILE A 218 12.75 4.39 5.41
C ILE A 218 13.39 5.54 6.22
N GLU A 219 14.46 5.29 6.96
CA GLU A 219 15.20 6.34 7.67
C GLU A 219 15.86 7.35 6.72
N ARG A 220 16.41 6.91 5.60
CA ARG A 220 16.98 7.82 4.59
C ARG A 220 15.90 8.67 3.93
N LEU A 221 14.72 8.10 3.67
CA LEU A 221 13.57 8.87 3.19
C LEU A 221 13.10 9.88 4.24
N ASP A 222 13.04 9.47 5.52
CA ASP A 222 12.69 10.36 6.63
C ASP A 222 13.62 11.58 6.69
N GLN A 223 14.94 11.36 6.65
CA GLN A 223 15.95 12.41 6.61
C GLN A 223 15.81 13.31 5.37
N LEU A 224 15.53 12.73 4.19
CA LEU A 224 15.33 13.49 2.95
C LEU A 224 14.14 14.45 3.07
N PHE A 225 13.02 13.99 3.62
CA PHE A 225 11.83 14.82 3.81
C PHE A 225 11.99 15.87 4.92
N MET A 226 12.86 15.63 5.92
CA MET A 226 13.22 16.62 6.93
C MET A 226 14.22 17.68 6.44
N GLY A 227 14.72 17.56 5.21
CA GLY A 227 15.77 18.45 4.69
C GLY A 227 17.14 18.25 5.35
N GLN A 228 17.36 17.10 6.00
CA GLN A 228 18.59 16.77 6.74
C GLN A 228 19.64 16.04 5.90
N PHE A 229 19.41 15.88 4.60
CA PHE A 229 20.44 15.34 3.71
C PHE A 229 21.54 16.37 3.54
N ALA A 230 22.60 16.25 4.36
CA ALA A 230 23.86 16.94 4.08
C ALA A 230 24.31 16.53 2.66
N GLU A 231 24.55 17.51 1.82
CA GLU A 231 25.30 17.29 0.60
C GLU A 231 26.59 16.58 1.00
N ALA A 232 26.82 15.37 0.48
CA ALA A 232 28.15 14.83 0.43
C ALA A 232 28.96 15.79 -0.45
N SER A 233 29.48 16.81 0.19
CA SER A 233 30.36 17.81 -0.40
C SER A 233 31.60 17.08 -0.89
N SER A 234 31.97 17.39 -2.11
CA SER A 234 33.26 17.20 -2.74
C SER A 234 33.63 15.81 -3.18
N TRP A 235 33.32 15.53 -4.44
CA TRP A 235 34.37 14.99 -5.27
C TRP A 235 35.49 16.05 -5.35
N ALA A 236 36.51 15.92 -4.51
CA ALA A 236 37.74 16.64 -4.68
C ALA A 236 38.26 16.32 -6.08
N ARG A 237 38.31 17.35 -6.96
CA ARG A 237 39.03 17.22 -8.22
C ARG A 237 40.47 16.88 -7.86
N PRO A 238 41.06 15.84 -8.49
CA PRO A 238 42.50 15.67 -8.34
C PRO A 238 43.17 16.93 -8.92
N SER A 239 43.94 17.61 -8.09
CA SER A 239 44.82 18.69 -8.50
C SER A 239 45.77 18.15 -9.58
N SER A 240 45.59 18.66 -10.79
CA SER A 240 46.59 18.54 -11.86
C SER A 240 47.84 19.30 -11.41
N ASN A 241 48.90 18.58 -11.21
CA ASN A 241 50.30 19.03 -11.36
C ASN A 241 50.82 18.50 -12.66
#